data_f47552bc51761c6f5d181bc2f801d313
#
_entry.id   f47552bc51761c6f5d181bc2f801d313
#
_cell.length_a   1.000
_cell.length_b   1.000
_cell.length_c   1.000
_cell.angle_alpha   90.00
_cell.angle_beta   90.00
_cell.angle_gamma   90.00
#
_symmetry.space_group_name_H-M   'P 1'
#
loop_
_entity.id
_entity.type
_entity.pdbx_description
1 polymer ?
#
loop_
_entity_poly.entity_id
_entity_poly.type
_entity_poly.pdbx_seq_one_letter_code
_entity_poly.pdbx_strand_id
1 'polypeptide(L)'
;YGFGCAGGNLSPQLSWSGAPDGTNSFALTCFDPDAPTGSGFWHWVAVNIPPSITELSLNASADGMPDGILETRTDFGAPGWGGPCPPEGDHPHRYVFTLHAVGLDALPVEADTSAAVVGFMLNFNTIEKTALMGLYKR
;
A
#
# COMPACT_ATOMS: atom_id res chain seq x y z
N TYR A 1 -0.63 18.66 0.25
CA TYR A 1 0.55 17.80 0.20
C TYR A 1 1.39 18.07 -1.05
N GLY A 2 2.48 17.37 -1.24
CA GLY A 2 3.46 17.67 -2.28
C GLY A 2 2.93 17.73 -3.71
N PHE A 3 3.75 18.19 -4.65
CA PHE A 3 3.48 18.24 -6.09
C PHE A 3 2.28 19.10 -6.52
N GLY A 4 1.90 20.10 -5.70
CA GLY A 4 0.82 21.04 -6.03
C GLY A 4 -0.60 20.50 -5.80
N CYS A 5 -0.76 19.37 -5.14
CA CYS A 5 -2.07 18.84 -4.77
C CYS A 5 -2.58 19.42 -3.46
N ALA A 6 -3.88 19.71 -3.40
CA ALA A 6 -4.54 20.39 -2.29
C ALA A 6 -5.63 19.55 -1.59
N GLY A 7 -5.62 18.25 -1.79
CA GLY A 7 -6.56 17.34 -1.12
C GLY A 7 -6.19 17.07 0.34
N GLY A 8 -7.02 16.35 1.05
CA GLY A 8 -6.82 15.99 2.45
C GLY A 8 -5.70 14.96 2.70
N ASN A 9 -5.22 14.30 1.65
CA ASN A 9 -4.20 13.24 1.72
C ASN A 9 -4.56 12.12 2.73
N LEU A 10 -5.83 11.76 2.80
CA LEU A 10 -6.32 10.74 3.72
C LEU A 10 -6.13 9.35 3.12
N SER A 11 -5.51 8.42 3.87
CA SER A 11 -5.48 7.01 3.46
C SER A 11 -6.89 6.44 3.43
N PRO A 12 -7.26 5.64 2.41
CA PRO A 12 -8.63 5.17 2.28
C PRO A 12 -9.01 4.16 3.37
N GLN A 13 -10.30 4.10 3.69
CA GLN A 13 -10.86 2.97 4.44
C GLN A 13 -10.88 1.77 3.50
N LEU A 14 -10.37 0.63 3.98
CA LEU A 14 -10.34 -0.64 3.25
C LEU A 14 -10.75 -1.76 4.19
N SER A 15 -11.49 -2.73 3.67
CA SER A 15 -11.87 -3.93 4.41
C SER A 15 -11.78 -5.16 3.50
N TRP A 16 -11.55 -6.32 4.10
CA TRP A 16 -11.40 -7.59 3.39
C TRP A 16 -11.91 -8.77 4.21
N SER A 17 -12.10 -9.90 3.53
CA SER A 17 -12.58 -11.14 4.13
C SER A 17 -12.12 -12.36 3.32
N GLY A 18 -12.33 -13.56 3.84
CA GLY A 18 -12.07 -14.79 3.11
C GLY A 18 -10.60 -15.13 2.95
N ALA A 19 -9.77 -14.80 3.93
CA ALA A 19 -8.35 -15.18 3.92
C ALA A 19 -8.19 -16.69 3.79
N PRO A 20 -7.26 -17.17 2.94
CA PRO A 20 -7.00 -18.60 2.80
C PRO A 20 -6.36 -19.17 4.08
N ASP A 21 -6.48 -20.49 4.24
CA ASP A 21 -5.78 -21.21 5.30
C ASP A 21 -4.27 -20.99 5.18
N GLY A 22 -3.59 -20.87 6.30
CA GLY A 22 -2.15 -20.61 6.36
C GLY A 22 -1.76 -19.13 6.29
N THR A 23 -2.74 -18.22 6.25
CA THR A 23 -2.48 -16.78 6.36
C THR A 23 -2.04 -16.45 7.78
N ASN A 24 -0.81 -15.96 7.91
CA ASN A 24 -0.22 -15.56 9.19
C ASN A 24 -0.07 -14.04 9.33
N SER A 25 -0.11 -13.32 8.21
CA SER A 25 -0.22 -11.86 8.16
C SER A 25 -0.80 -11.41 6.83
N PHE A 26 -1.15 -10.13 6.73
CA PHE A 26 -1.46 -9.49 5.46
C PHE A 26 -0.42 -8.42 5.14
N ALA A 27 -0.33 -8.08 3.85
CA ALA A 27 0.35 -6.88 3.38
C ALA A 27 -0.57 -6.15 2.39
N LEU A 28 -0.55 -4.83 2.46
CA LEU A 28 -1.32 -3.95 1.59
C LEU A 28 -0.38 -3.00 0.87
N THR A 29 -0.52 -2.90 -0.44
CA THR A 29 0.24 -1.96 -1.25
C THR A 29 -0.68 -1.12 -2.12
N CYS A 30 -0.27 0.12 -2.43
CA CYS A 30 -0.89 0.96 -3.45
C CYS A 30 0.18 1.38 -4.46
N PHE A 31 -0.03 1.02 -5.72
CA PHE A 31 0.92 1.25 -6.82
C PHE A 31 0.24 1.94 -8.00
N ASP A 32 0.90 2.96 -8.55
CA ASP A 32 0.51 3.64 -9.78
C ASP A 32 1.45 3.23 -10.92
N PRO A 33 1.02 2.33 -11.83
CA PRO A 33 1.83 1.93 -12.98
C PRO A 33 1.88 3.00 -14.08
N ASP A 34 1.04 4.01 -14.03
CA ASP A 34 0.90 5.04 -15.06
C ASP A 34 1.71 6.31 -14.75
N ALA A 35 2.30 6.40 -13.56
CA ALA A 35 3.16 7.52 -13.21
C ALA A 35 4.29 7.68 -14.23
N PRO A 36 4.58 8.91 -14.72
CA PRO A 36 5.58 9.16 -15.76
C PRO A 36 7.01 9.07 -15.20
N THR A 37 7.33 7.93 -14.67
CA THR A 37 8.65 7.54 -14.14
C THR A 37 9.15 6.30 -14.90
N GLY A 38 10.37 5.89 -14.68
CA GLY A 38 10.88 4.65 -15.30
C GLY A 38 10.35 3.36 -14.66
N SER A 39 9.62 3.44 -13.52
CA SER A 39 9.25 2.27 -12.72
C SER A 39 7.86 2.35 -12.08
N GLY A 40 7.00 3.27 -12.51
CA GLY A 40 5.75 3.56 -11.82
C GLY A 40 5.98 4.30 -10.50
N PHE A 41 5.00 4.25 -9.59
CA PHE A 41 5.13 4.95 -8.32
C PHE A 41 4.38 4.23 -7.19
N TRP A 42 5.08 3.94 -6.09
CA TRP A 42 4.52 3.34 -4.90
C TRP A 42 4.01 4.41 -3.95
N HIS A 43 2.70 4.37 -3.67
CA HIS A 43 1.98 5.33 -2.83
C HIS A 43 1.83 4.87 -1.39
N TRP A 44 1.76 3.55 -1.16
CA TRP A 44 1.56 2.99 0.18
C TRP A 44 2.09 1.57 0.24
N VAL A 45 2.76 1.24 1.34
CA VAL A 45 3.23 -0.12 1.63
C VAL A 45 3.06 -0.35 3.13
N ALA A 46 2.13 -1.21 3.51
CA ALA A 46 1.86 -1.62 4.87
C ALA A 46 1.99 -3.14 4.97
N VAL A 47 2.84 -3.62 5.85
CA VAL A 47 3.14 -5.05 6.01
C VAL A 47 2.94 -5.50 7.45
N ASN A 48 3.02 -6.81 7.68
CA ASN A 48 2.89 -7.41 9.00
C ASN A 48 1.54 -7.09 9.66
N ILE A 49 0.49 -6.96 8.84
CA ILE A 49 -0.87 -6.75 9.33
C ILE A 49 -1.32 -8.05 9.99
N PRO A 50 -1.63 -8.02 11.32
CA PRO A 50 -2.09 -9.23 12.01
C PRO A 50 -3.30 -9.87 11.34
N PRO A 51 -3.42 -11.20 11.31
CA PRO A 51 -4.51 -11.88 10.61
C PRO A 51 -5.89 -11.60 11.23
N SER A 52 -5.94 -11.11 12.46
CA SER A 52 -7.17 -10.65 13.12
C SER A 52 -7.67 -9.28 12.64
N ILE A 53 -6.83 -8.51 11.99
CA ILE A 53 -7.18 -7.21 11.40
C ILE A 53 -7.75 -7.46 10.01
N THR A 54 -8.99 -7.02 9.76
CA THR A 54 -9.71 -7.20 8.50
C THR A 54 -10.16 -5.88 7.88
N GLU A 55 -9.75 -4.76 8.49
CA GLU A 55 -10.00 -3.42 7.94
C GLU A 55 -8.95 -2.42 8.43
N LEU A 56 -8.76 -1.38 7.65
CA LEU A 56 -8.05 -0.16 8.02
C LEU A 56 -9.04 1.00 7.91
N SER A 57 -9.10 1.81 8.96
CA SER A 57 -9.98 2.98 9.01
C SER A 57 -9.52 4.07 8.03
N LEU A 58 -10.43 4.95 7.65
CA LEU A 58 -10.09 6.17 6.94
C LEU A 58 -8.98 6.92 7.70
N ASN A 59 -7.96 7.36 7.00
CA ASN A 59 -6.81 8.10 7.52
C ASN A 59 -5.93 7.32 8.54
N ALA A 60 -6.01 5.99 8.58
CA ALA A 60 -5.25 5.18 9.52
C ALA A 60 -3.73 5.45 9.46
N SER A 61 -3.18 5.71 8.26
CA SER A 61 -1.76 5.99 8.10
C SER A 61 -1.28 7.23 8.87
N ALA A 62 -2.12 8.27 8.98
CA ALA A 62 -1.78 9.50 9.71
C ALA A 62 -2.24 9.47 11.18
N ASP A 63 -3.39 8.85 11.45
CA ASP A 63 -3.96 8.81 12.79
C ASP A 63 -3.34 7.73 13.69
N GLY A 64 -2.65 6.77 13.09
CA GLY A 64 -1.98 5.66 13.73
C GLY A 64 -2.52 4.30 13.26
N MET A 65 -1.63 3.50 12.69
CA MET A 65 -1.94 2.13 12.29
C MET A 65 -2.17 1.25 13.54
N PRO A 66 -3.03 0.22 13.45
CA PRO A 66 -3.13 -0.78 14.50
C PRO A 66 -1.78 -1.39 14.86
N ASP A 67 -1.62 -1.79 16.13
CA ASP A 67 -0.39 -2.39 16.64
C ASP A 67 0.10 -3.56 15.79
N GLY A 68 1.41 -3.62 15.58
CA GLY A 68 2.08 -4.66 14.80
C GLY A 68 2.23 -4.34 13.32
N ILE A 69 1.45 -3.42 12.76
CA ILE A 69 1.55 -3.04 11.34
C ILE A 69 2.76 -2.12 11.16
N LEU A 70 3.58 -2.46 10.17
CA LEU A 70 4.72 -1.67 9.75
C LEU A 70 4.42 -1.01 8.40
N GLU A 71 4.48 0.30 8.35
CA GLU A 71 4.55 1.03 7.08
C GLU A 71 6.00 1.18 6.65
N THR A 72 6.29 0.91 5.38
CA THR A 72 7.63 1.02 4.83
C THR A 72 7.74 2.16 3.82
N ARG A 73 8.97 2.52 3.48
CA ARG A 73 9.26 3.63 2.58
C ARG A 73 8.61 3.47 1.21
N THR A 74 7.91 4.51 0.80
CA THR A 74 7.32 4.66 -0.53
C THR A 74 8.22 5.47 -1.46
N ASP A 75 7.79 5.71 -2.69
CA ASP A 75 8.53 6.55 -3.64
C ASP A 75 8.45 8.05 -3.29
N PHE A 76 7.64 8.44 -2.29
CA PHE A 76 7.74 9.76 -1.67
C PHE A 76 8.99 9.91 -0.76
N GLY A 77 9.73 8.83 -0.52
CA GLY A 77 10.95 8.85 0.28
C GLY A 77 10.76 8.61 1.78
N ALA A 78 9.53 8.38 2.23
CA ALA A 78 9.17 8.10 3.63
C ALA A 78 8.09 7.01 3.73
N PRO A 79 7.94 6.36 4.89
CA PRO A 79 6.79 5.50 5.16
C PRO A 79 5.48 6.28 5.20
N GLY A 80 4.38 5.57 4.99
CA GLY A 80 3.02 6.10 5.11
C GLY A 80 2.35 6.34 3.76
N TRP A 81 1.09 6.81 3.84
CA TRP A 81 0.27 7.09 2.69
C TRP A 81 0.66 8.40 2.00
N GLY A 82 0.86 8.33 0.69
CA GLY A 82 0.90 9.50 -0.18
C GLY A 82 -0.17 9.38 -1.25
N GLY A 83 -1.13 10.29 -1.24
CA GLY A 83 -2.29 10.23 -2.14
C GLY A 83 -1.97 10.52 -3.60
N PRO A 84 -2.95 10.26 -4.48
CA PRO A 84 -2.85 10.56 -5.90
C PRO A 84 -2.55 12.03 -6.19
N CYS A 85 -1.57 12.27 -7.04
CA CYS A 85 -1.25 13.60 -7.54
C CYS A 85 -0.67 13.50 -8.96
N PRO A 86 -1.45 12.99 -9.95
CA PRO A 86 -0.95 12.87 -11.31
C PRO A 86 -0.71 14.25 -11.92
N PRO A 87 0.16 14.38 -12.94
CA PRO A 87 0.35 15.62 -13.65
C PRO A 87 -0.95 16.16 -14.23
N GLU A 88 -1.12 17.50 -14.23
CA GLU A 88 -2.29 18.13 -14.82
C GLU A 88 -2.35 17.85 -16.32
N GLY A 89 -3.55 17.45 -16.79
CA GLY A 89 -3.77 17.16 -18.20
C GLY A 89 -3.33 15.77 -18.65
N ASP A 90 -2.75 14.97 -17.78
CA ASP A 90 -2.41 13.59 -18.10
C ASP A 90 -3.67 12.71 -18.17
N HIS A 91 -3.54 11.52 -18.78
CA HIS A 91 -4.63 10.53 -18.76
C HIS A 91 -4.94 10.08 -17.32
N PRO A 92 -6.10 9.46 -17.06
CA PRO A 92 -6.36 8.92 -15.73
C PRO A 92 -5.32 7.87 -15.35
N HIS A 93 -4.72 8.04 -14.16
CA HIS A 93 -3.81 7.05 -13.58
C HIS A 93 -4.58 5.99 -12.80
N ARG A 94 -4.06 4.77 -12.82
CA ARG A 94 -4.57 3.64 -12.04
C ARG A 94 -3.87 3.58 -10.69
N TYR A 95 -4.65 3.53 -9.63
CA TYR A 95 -4.12 3.31 -8.27
C TYR A 95 -4.55 1.92 -7.84
N VAL A 96 -3.62 0.98 -7.90
CA VAL A 96 -3.88 -0.43 -7.67
C VAL A 96 -3.56 -0.77 -6.22
N PHE A 97 -4.61 -1.01 -5.44
CA PHE A 97 -4.50 -1.53 -4.08
C PHE A 97 -4.46 -3.04 -4.14
N THR A 98 -3.37 -3.65 -3.69
CA THR A 98 -3.21 -5.09 -3.64
C THR A 98 -3.10 -5.55 -2.20
N LEU A 99 -3.98 -6.45 -1.79
CA LEU A 99 -3.91 -7.14 -0.51
C LEU A 99 -3.31 -8.52 -0.73
N HIS A 100 -2.27 -8.82 0.04
CA HIS A 100 -1.58 -10.11 0.05
C HIS A 100 -1.89 -10.87 1.34
N ALA A 101 -2.32 -12.11 1.22
CA ALA A 101 -2.32 -13.06 2.32
C ALA A 101 -0.92 -13.69 2.38
N VAL A 102 -0.22 -13.52 3.49
CA VAL A 102 1.19 -13.87 3.65
C VAL A 102 1.36 -15.03 4.61
N GLY A 103 2.20 -16.00 4.25
CA GLY A 103 2.48 -17.19 5.05
C GLY A 103 3.43 -16.96 6.24
N LEU A 104 4.07 -15.81 6.33
CA LEU A 104 4.91 -15.43 7.45
C LEU A 104 4.15 -14.56 8.44
N ASP A 105 4.46 -14.66 9.73
CA ASP A 105 3.94 -13.77 10.76
C ASP A 105 4.41 -12.32 10.54
N ALA A 106 5.66 -12.17 10.10
CA ALA A 106 6.26 -10.89 9.75
C ALA A 106 7.28 -11.06 8.62
N LEU A 107 7.31 -10.10 7.69
CA LEU A 107 8.38 -9.98 6.72
C LEU A 107 9.63 -9.39 7.40
N PRO A 108 10.85 -9.86 7.03
CA PRO A 108 12.10 -9.36 7.59
C PRO A 108 12.50 -8.02 6.95
N VAL A 109 11.70 -7.00 7.16
CA VAL A 109 11.86 -5.65 6.60
C VAL A 109 11.71 -4.59 7.67
N GLU A 110 12.23 -3.40 7.40
CA GLU A 110 12.20 -2.24 8.30
C GLU A 110 11.52 -1.04 7.62
N ALA A 111 11.28 0.03 8.37
CA ALA A 111 10.54 1.19 7.88
C ALA A 111 11.21 1.87 6.67
N ASP A 112 12.52 1.83 6.54
CA ASP A 112 13.26 2.38 5.41
C ASP A 112 13.47 1.40 4.22
N THR A 113 12.99 0.17 4.35
CA THR A 113 13.04 -0.82 3.26
C THR A 113 12.26 -0.30 2.06
N SER A 114 12.86 -0.36 0.87
CA SER A 114 12.19 0.11 -0.36
C SER A 114 11.01 -0.78 -0.75
N ALA A 115 10.03 -0.19 -1.42
CA ALA A 115 8.87 -0.92 -1.94
C ALA A 115 9.28 -2.06 -2.89
N ALA A 116 10.35 -1.89 -3.67
CA ALA A 116 10.89 -2.93 -4.54
C ALA A 116 11.35 -4.17 -3.75
N VAL A 117 12.04 -3.97 -2.63
CA VAL A 117 12.50 -5.08 -1.77
C VAL A 117 11.31 -5.73 -1.07
N VAL A 118 10.34 -4.95 -0.57
CA VAL A 118 9.11 -5.51 -0.01
C VAL A 118 8.37 -6.34 -1.05
N GLY A 119 8.22 -5.85 -2.28
CA GLY A 119 7.60 -6.58 -3.38
C GLY A 119 8.32 -7.89 -3.71
N PHE A 120 9.65 -7.89 -3.66
CA PHE A 120 10.45 -9.11 -3.81
C PHE A 120 10.13 -10.13 -2.72
N MET A 121 10.09 -9.72 -1.45
CA MET A 121 9.72 -10.58 -0.33
C MET A 121 8.29 -11.12 -0.45
N LEU A 122 7.34 -10.28 -0.85
CA LEU A 122 5.95 -10.69 -1.06
C LEU A 122 5.82 -11.72 -2.18
N ASN A 123 6.61 -11.62 -3.25
CA ASN A 123 6.58 -12.58 -4.35
C ASN A 123 6.83 -14.03 -3.90
N PHE A 124 7.65 -14.23 -2.87
CA PHE A 124 7.98 -15.56 -2.35
C PHE A 124 7.11 -16.01 -1.17
N ASN A 125 6.38 -15.10 -0.52
CA ASN A 125 5.67 -15.39 0.72
C ASN A 125 4.16 -15.17 0.64
N THR A 126 3.65 -14.69 -0.49
CA THR A 126 2.20 -14.51 -0.72
C THR A 126 1.57 -15.85 -1.09
N ILE A 127 0.54 -16.25 -0.34
CA ILE A 127 -0.27 -17.43 -0.60
C ILE A 127 -1.32 -17.11 -1.68
N GLU A 128 -2.00 -15.98 -1.49
CA GLU A 128 -3.06 -15.49 -2.37
C GLU A 128 -3.09 -13.96 -2.29
N LYS A 129 -3.52 -13.31 -3.37
CA LYS A 129 -3.69 -11.86 -3.40
C LYS A 129 -4.95 -11.48 -4.17
N THR A 130 -5.48 -10.31 -3.82
CA THR A 130 -6.59 -9.68 -4.52
C THR A 130 -6.29 -8.20 -4.71
N ALA A 131 -6.92 -7.57 -5.70
CA ALA A 131 -6.68 -6.18 -6.01
C ALA A 131 -7.97 -5.40 -6.21
N LEU A 132 -7.93 -4.13 -5.83
CA LEU A 132 -8.93 -3.11 -6.09
C LEU A 132 -8.23 -1.95 -6.82
N MET A 133 -8.85 -1.40 -7.85
CA MET A 133 -8.27 -0.31 -8.63
C MET A 133 -9.16 0.93 -8.61
N GLY A 134 -8.59 2.06 -8.26
CA GLY A 134 -9.19 3.37 -8.43
C GLY A 134 -8.56 4.12 -9.62
N LEU A 135 -9.32 5.02 -10.22
CA LEU A 135 -8.85 5.92 -11.27
C LEU A 135 -8.92 7.37 -10.79
N TYR A 136 -7.89 8.14 -11.06
CA TYR A 136 -7.88 9.57 -10.77
C TYR A 136 -7.05 10.34 -11.80
N LYS A 137 -7.49 11.55 -12.11
CA LYS A 137 -6.76 12.53 -12.94
C LYS A 137 -6.96 13.95 -12.42
N ARG A 138 -6.14 14.85 -12.85
CA ARG A 138 -6.28 16.31 -12.67
C ARG A 138 -6.52 17.03 -13.98
#